data_493e42c3b14a344a762a58559e0af4bd
#
_entry.id   493e42c3b14a344a762a58559e0af4bd
#
_cell.length_a   1.000
_cell.length_b   1.000
_cell.length_c   1.000
_cell.angle_alpha   90.00
_cell.angle_beta   90.00
_cell.angle_gamma   90.00
#
_symmetry.space_group_name_H-M   'P 1'
#
loop_
_entity.id
_entity.type
_entity.pdbx_description
1 polymer ?
#
loop_
_entity_poly.entity_id
_entity_poly.type
_entity_poly.pdbx_seq_one_letter_code
_entity_poly.pdbx_strand_id
1 'polypeptide(L)'
;MNLKEKIAEIPDFPKKGILFRDISPLLRDPSALSLVVDEFARLYHTNEIDLIAGIESRGFPLACALALRYNKGMIMIRKQGKLPGATKKVSYNIEYGSATMEIQNDAIKKGQRVLICDDLLATGGTANAAAKLVEKIGGKVTGFAFIVELTDLKGSKEIKSYRHESLVKY
;
A
#
# COMPACT_ATOMS: atom_id res chain seq x y z
N MET A 1 -15.81 4.34 16.47
CA MET A 1 -14.37 4.58 16.78
C MET A 1 -13.82 5.52 15.73
N ASN A 2 -13.05 6.53 16.15
CA ASN A 2 -12.37 7.45 15.23
C ASN A 2 -10.94 6.93 14.99
N LEU A 3 -10.65 6.46 13.78
CA LEU A 3 -9.33 5.92 13.43
C LEU A 3 -8.20 6.96 13.53
N LYS A 4 -8.53 8.25 13.34
CA LYS A 4 -7.54 9.33 13.42
C LYS A 4 -6.90 9.43 14.82
N GLU A 5 -7.64 9.13 15.87
CA GLU A 5 -7.14 9.10 17.25
C GLU A 5 -6.21 7.91 17.55
N LYS A 6 -6.17 6.93 16.65
CA LYS A 6 -5.27 5.75 16.73
C LYS A 6 -4.00 5.90 15.91
N ILE A 7 -3.78 7.07 15.29
CA ILE A 7 -2.57 7.40 14.53
C ILE A 7 -1.79 8.43 15.35
N ALA A 8 -0.58 8.07 15.75
CA ALA A 8 0.27 8.98 16.51
C ALA A 8 0.94 10.00 15.61
N GLU A 9 1.13 11.20 16.13
CA GLU A 9 1.86 12.27 15.47
C GLU A 9 3.24 12.43 16.14
N ILE A 10 4.29 12.12 15.39
CA ILE A 10 5.67 12.19 15.87
C ILE A 10 6.38 13.34 15.16
N PRO A 11 6.60 14.48 15.82
CA PRO A 11 7.31 15.59 15.21
C PRO A 11 8.79 15.24 15.01
N ASP A 12 9.38 15.86 14.00
CA ASP A 12 10.82 15.77 13.70
C ASP A 12 11.34 14.33 13.49
N PHE A 13 10.53 13.45 12.87
CA PHE A 13 10.93 12.09 12.53
C PHE A 13 10.67 11.79 11.04
N PRO A 14 11.61 11.11 10.33
CA PRO A 14 12.93 10.65 10.75
C PRO A 14 13.97 11.78 10.83
N LYS A 15 13.59 12.99 10.46
CA LYS A 15 14.44 14.20 10.51
C LYS A 15 13.62 15.44 10.83
N LYS A 16 14.30 16.48 11.31
CA LYS A 16 13.70 17.77 11.66
C LYS A 16 12.79 18.33 10.55
N GLY A 17 11.63 18.82 10.94
CA GLY A 17 10.61 19.42 10.05
C GLY A 17 9.60 18.42 9.47
N ILE A 18 9.76 17.12 9.69
CA ILE A 18 8.80 16.10 9.25
C ILE A 18 7.89 15.72 10.41
N LEU A 19 6.59 15.81 10.19
CA LEU A 19 5.57 15.26 11.09
C LEU A 19 5.18 13.86 10.62
N PHE A 20 5.70 12.85 11.31
CA PHE A 20 5.46 11.45 10.96
C PHE A 20 4.11 10.97 11.50
N ARG A 21 3.33 10.30 10.66
CA ARG A 21 2.06 9.66 11.03
C ARG A 21 2.33 8.18 11.32
N ASP A 22 2.33 7.82 12.60
CA ASP A 22 2.63 6.46 13.04
C ASP A 22 1.36 5.65 13.25
N ILE A 23 1.22 4.57 12.48
CA ILE A 23 0.09 3.64 12.60
C ILE A 23 0.30 2.56 13.67
N SER A 24 1.43 2.54 14.37
CA SER A 24 1.72 1.50 15.37
C SER A 24 0.65 1.38 16.47
N PRO A 25 0.08 2.50 16.99
CA PRO A 25 -1.01 2.41 17.95
C PRO A 25 -2.27 1.76 17.37
N LEU A 26 -2.58 2.04 16.09
CA LEU A 26 -3.70 1.42 15.38
C LEU A 26 -3.48 -0.10 15.24
N LEU A 27 -2.28 -0.53 14.85
CA LEU A 27 -1.96 -1.95 14.69
C LEU A 27 -2.00 -2.73 16.00
N ARG A 28 -1.71 -2.09 17.15
CA ARG A 28 -1.75 -2.71 18.48
C ARG A 28 -3.18 -2.82 19.03
N ASP A 29 -4.12 -2.06 18.51
CA ASP A 29 -5.51 -2.09 18.94
C ASP A 29 -6.31 -3.05 18.05
N PRO A 30 -6.74 -4.21 18.58
CA PRO A 30 -7.43 -5.21 17.76
C PRO A 30 -8.75 -4.69 17.20
N SER A 31 -9.44 -3.80 17.91
CA SER A 31 -10.70 -3.22 17.44
C SER A 31 -10.46 -2.21 16.31
N ALA A 32 -9.39 -1.39 16.41
CA ALA A 32 -9.03 -0.46 15.34
C ALA A 32 -8.56 -1.19 14.08
N LEU A 33 -7.73 -2.22 14.23
CA LEU A 33 -7.28 -3.03 13.10
C LEU A 33 -8.45 -3.76 12.43
N SER A 34 -9.36 -4.34 13.20
CA SER A 34 -10.58 -4.98 12.67
C SER A 34 -11.44 -3.97 11.90
N LEU A 35 -11.63 -2.77 12.45
CA LEU A 35 -12.39 -1.71 11.78
C LEU A 35 -11.76 -1.31 10.43
N VAL A 36 -10.43 -1.18 10.36
CA VAL A 36 -9.72 -0.88 9.10
C VAL A 36 -10.00 -1.95 8.05
N VAL A 37 -9.91 -3.22 8.45
CA VAL A 37 -10.15 -4.37 7.56
C VAL A 37 -11.60 -4.39 7.08
N ASP A 38 -12.56 -4.16 7.97
CA ASP A 38 -13.99 -4.14 7.63
C ASP A 38 -14.36 -2.96 6.72
N GLU A 39 -13.78 -1.78 6.94
CA GLU A 39 -14.00 -0.63 6.06
C GLU A 39 -13.49 -0.91 4.64
N PHE A 40 -12.28 -1.46 4.48
CA PHE A 40 -11.82 -1.84 3.14
C PHE A 40 -12.66 -2.97 2.53
N ALA A 41 -13.16 -3.91 3.34
CA ALA A 41 -14.04 -4.97 2.84
C ALA A 41 -15.43 -4.46 2.37
N ARG A 42 -15.86 -3.29 2.84
CA ARG A 42 -17.04 -2.58 2.31
C ARG A 42 -16.74 -1.84 1.00
N LEU A 43 -15.53 -1.25 0.91
CA LEU A 43 -15.13 -0.47 -0.25
C LEU A 43 -14.76 -1.36 -1.45
N TYR A 44 -14.08 -2.47 -1.22
CA TYR A 44 -13.65 -3.41 -2.25
C TYR A 44 -14.32 -4.76 -2.04
N HIS A 45 -15.05 -5.25 -3.04
CA HIS A 45 -15.70 -6.55 -2.96
C HIS A 45 -14.75 -7.70 -3.31
N THR A 46 -14.91 -8.84 -2.62
CA THR A 46 -14.02 -10.00 -2.79
C THR A 46 -14.00 -10.55 -4.23
N ASN A 47 -15.10 -10.38 -4.97
CA ASN A 47 -15.19 -10.81 -6.37
C ASN A 47 -14.40 -9.92 -7.35
N GLU A 48 -13.88 -8.78 -6.90
CA GLU A 48 -13.05 -7.87 -7.70
C GLU A 48 -11.55 -8.15 -7.52
N ILE A 49 -11.19 -9.07 -6.62
CA ILE A 49 -9.81 -9.27 -6.15
C ILE A 49 -9.42 -10.73 -6.29
N ASP A 50 -8.26 -10.98 -6.87
CA ASP A 50 -7.65 -12.32 -6.94
C ASP A 50 -6.43 -12.43 -6.01
N LEU A 51 -5.69 -11.34 -5.79
CA LEU A 51 -4.52 -11.25 -4.94
C LEU A 51 -4.45 -9.90 -4.22
N ILE A 52 -3.76 -9.90 -3.09
CA ILE A 52 -3.41 -8.69 -2.34
C ILE A 52 -1.91 -8.46 -2.46
N ALA A 53 -1.48 -7.25 -2.81
CA ALA A 53 -0.08 -6.86 -2.80
C ALA A 53 0.21 -5.89 -1.65
N GLY A 54 1.23 -6.18 -0.86
CA GLY A 54 1.71 -5.27 0.18
C GLY A 54 3.00 -4.58 -0.25
N ILE A 55 3.09 -3.26 -0.03
CA ILE A 55 4.30 -2.48 -0.28
C ILE A 55 5.18 -2.46 0.98
N GLU A 56 6.46 -2.77 0.80
CA GLU A 56 7.46 -2.75 1.88
C GLU A 56 7.55 -1.40 2.58
N SER A 57 7.53 -1.42 3.88
CA SER A 57 7.32 -2.56 4.77
C SER A 57 6.00 -2.41 5.53
N ARG A 58 5.51 -1.18 5.73
CA ARG A 58 4.31 -0.88 6.52
C ARG A 58 3.00 -1.22 5.83
N GLY A 59 3.03 -1.48 4.52
CA GLY A 59 1.90 -2.05 3.79
C GLY A 59 1.65 -3.52 4.07
N PHE A 60 2.65 -4.26 4.57
CA PHE A 60 2.52 -5.70 4.82
C PHE A 60 1.47 -6.08 5.86
N PRO A 61 1.38 -5.42 7.03
CA PRO A 61 0.35 -5.73 8.02
C PRO A 61 -1.07 -5.60 7.45
N LEU A 62 -1.35 -4.51 6.74
CA LEU A 62 -2.65 -4.29 6.10
C LEU A 62 -2.93 -5.35 5.03
N ALA A 63 -1.95 -5.61 4.15
CA ALA A 63 -2.09 -6.58 3.07
C ALA A 63 -2.35 -7.99 3.61
N CYS A 64 -1.63 -8.41 4.66
CA CYS A 64 -1.83 -9.70 5.30
C CYS A 64 -3.24 -9.82 5.92
N ALA A 65 -3.67 -8.79 6.65
CA ALA A 65 -5.00 -8.78 7.27
C ALA A 65 -6.12 -8.84 6.22
N LEU A 66 -6.00 -8.09 5.12
CA LEU A 66 -6.97 -8.11 4.02
C LEU A 66 -6.93 -9.44 3.25
N ALA A 67 -5.76 -10.03 3.03
CA ALA A 67 -5.64 -11.34 2.39
C ALA A 67 -6.41 -12.42 3.16
N LEU A 68 -6.25 -12.46 4.48
CA LEU A 68 -7.01 -13.35 5.36
C LEU A 68 -8.51 -13.05 5.31
N ARG A 69 -8.89 -11.78 5.38
CA ARG A 69 -10.30 -11.35 5.35
C ARG A 69 -11.02 -11.75 4.07
N TYR A 70 -10.32 -11.63 2.92
CA TYR A 70 -10.85 -11.97 1.60
C TYR A 70 -10.67 -13.46 1.21
N ASN A 71 -9.94 -14.22 2.01
CA ASN A 71 -9.50 -15.59 1.67
C ASN A 71 -8.72 -15.60 0.33
N LYS A 72 -7.75 -14.69 0.19
CA LYS A 72 -6.88 -14.54 -0.98
C LYS A 72 -5.41 -14.67 -0.60
N GLY A 73 -4.56 -14.91 -1.57
CA GLY A 73 -3.12 -14.87 -1.38
C GLY A 73 -2.59 -13.44 -1.25
N MET A 74 -1.40 -13.32 -0.66
CA MET A 74 -0.64 -12.07 -0.56
C MET A 74 0.69 -12.19 -1.29
N ILE A 75 1.09 -11.11 -1.96
CA ILE A 75 2.40 -10.94 -2.58
C ILE A 75 3.09 -9.70 -2.04
N MET A 76 4.41 -9.68 -2.12
CA MET A 76 5.22 -8.58 -1.60
C MET A 76 5.83 -7.78 -2.75
N ILE A 77 5.72 -6.44 -2.67
CA ILE A 77 6.46 -5.48 -3.49
C ILE A 77 7.51 -4.86 -2.58
N ARG A 78 8.79 -5.00 -2.93
CA ARG A 78 9.89 -4.64 -2.04
C ARG A 78 10.92 -3.75 -2.70
N LYS A 79 11.73 -3.09 -1.90
CA LYS A 79 12.91 -2.37 -2.36
C LYS A 79 13.89 -3.36 -3.01
N GLN A 80 14.62 -2.89 -4.02
CA GLN A 80 15.58 -3.71 -4.76
C GLN A 80 16.54 -4.48 -3.84
N GLY A 81 16.77 -5.75 -4.18
CA GLY A 81 17.68 -6.62 -3.44
C GLY A 81 17.06 -7.34 -2.24
N LYS A 82 15.75 -7.18 -2.00
CA LYS A 82 15.04 -7.79 -0.87
C LYS A 82 14.27 -9.06 -1.23
N LEU A 83 14.03 -9.32 -2.52
CA LEU A 83 13.31 -10.51 -2.98
C LEU A 83 14.28 -11.55 -3.58
N PRO A 84 14.10 -12.84 -3.26
CA PRO A 84 14.86 -13.91 -3.88
C PRO A 84 14.35 -14.20 -5.30
N GLY A 85 15.19 -14.87 -6.10
CA GLY A 85 14.83 -15.33 -7.44
C GLY A 85 14.79 -14.23 -8.48
N ALA A 86 14.15 -14.52 -9.61
CA ALA A 86 14.03 -13.58 -10.71
C ALA A 86 12.94 -12.54 -10.43
N THR A 87 13.26 -11.26 -10.61
CA THR A 87 12.37 -10.13 -10.34
C THR A 87 12.24 -9.20 -11.52
N LYS A 88 11.11 -8.48 -11.59
CA LYS A 88 10.96 -7.27 -12.40
C LYS A 88 11.13 -6.05 -11.51
N LYS A 89 11.67 -4.98 -12.08
CA LYS A 89 12.01 -3.76 -11.36
C LYS A 89 11.39 -2.54 -12.03
N VAL A 90 11.04 -1.54 -11.23
CA VAL A 90 10.65 -0.21 -11.65
C VAL A 90 11.36 0.81 -10.77
N SER A 91 12.06 1.74 -11.40
CA SER A 91 12.69 2.88 -10.73
C SER A 91 11.81 4.12 -10.83
N TYR A 92 11.82 4.94 -9.81
CA TYR A 92 11.09 6.21 -9.77
C TYR A 92 11.88 7.26 -9.00
N ASN A 93 11.63 8.52 -9.31
CA ASN A 93 12.31 9.63 -8.66
C ASN A 93 11.75 9.87 -7.26
N ILE A 94 12.63 10.19 -6.34
CA ILE A 94 12.33 10.67 -4.99
C ILE A 94 12.94 12.05 -4.82
N GLU A 95 12.68 12.72 -3.68
CA GLU A 95 13.16 14.09 -3.41
C GLU A 95 14.68 14.24 -3.61
N TYR A 96 15.43 13.20 -3.23
CA TYR A 96 16.89 13.14 -3.42
C TYR A 96 17.28 11.82 -4.08
N GLY A 97 17.39 11.81 -5.42
CA GLY A 97 17.80 10.64 -6.19
C GLY A 97 16.64 9.80 -6.73
N SER A 98 16.83 8.50 -6.75
CA SER A 98 15.83 7.53 -7.23
C SER A 98 15.71 6.35 -6.28
N ALA A 99 14.55 5.72 -6.29
CA ALA A 99 14.30 4.45 -5.61
C ALA A 99 13.87 3.39 -6.63
N THR A 100 14.15 2.13 -6.33
CA THR A 100 13.77 1.00 -7.18
C THR A 100 13.00 -0.01 -6.34
N MET A 101 11.81 -0.37 -6.83
CA MET A 101 10.98 -1.43 -6.27
C MET A 101 11.02 -2.64 -7.20
N GLU A 102 10.77 -3.81 -6.62
CA GLU A 102 10.77 -5.07 -7.37
C GLU A 102 9.62 -5.98 -6.93
N ILE A 103 9.25 -6.87 -7.84
CA ILE A 103 8.27 -7.94 -7.67
C ILE A 103 8.82 -9.22 -8.28
N GLN A 104 8.55 -10.38 -7.70
CA GLN A 104 8.94 -11.67 -8.29
C GLN A 104 8.20 -11.92 -9.61
N ASN A 105 8.89 -12.46 -10.59
CA ASN A 105 8.36 -12.64 -11.96
C ASN A 105 7.10 -13.53 -12.01
N ASP A 106 7.01 -14.51 -11.11
CA ASP A 106 5.94 -15.49 -10.99
C ASP A 106 4.89 -15.18 -9.93
N ALA A 107 4.96 -13.99 -9.32
CA ALA A 107 4.05 -13.59 -8.24
C ALA A 107 2.59 -13.46 -8.70
N ILE A 108 2.36 -13.17 -9.97
CA ILE A 108 1.02 -12.91 -10.53
C ILE A 108 0.83 -13.74 -11.79
N LYS A 109 -0.30 -14.42 -11.90
CA LYS A 109 -0.75 -15.03 -13.16
C LYS A 109 -1.39 -13.98 -14.05
N LYS A 110 -1.18 -14.08 -15.37
CA LYS A 110 -1.73 -13.13 -16.34
C LYS A 110 -3.23 -12.90 -16.13
N GLY A 111 -3.60 -11.64 -16.01
CA GLY A 111 -4.99 -11.20 -15.85
C GLY A 111 -5.51 -11.20 -14.41
N GLN A 112 -4.76 -11.70 -13.42
CA GLN A 112 -5.18 -11.61 -12.02
C GLN A 112 -5.33 -10.16 -11.57
N ARG A 113 -6.38 -9.92 -10.78
CA ARG A 113 -6.76 -8.60 -10.26
C ARG A 113 -6.17 -8.43 -8.88
N VAL A 114 -5.41 -7.35 -8.70
CA VAL A 114 -4.58 -7.12 -7.53
C VAL A 114 -5.03 -5.85 -6.80
N LEU A 115 -5.34 -5.97 -5.52
CA LEU A 115 -5.49 -4.83 -4.61
C LEU A 115 -4.13 -4.53 -3.98
N ILE A 116 -3.62 -3.32 -4.16
CA ILE A 116 -2.32 -2.88 -3.64
C ILE A 116 -2.53 -2.12 -2.34
N CYS A 117 -1.80 -2.51 -1.30
CA CYS A 117 -1.95 -1.97 0.06
C CYS A 117 -0.67 -1.30 0.54
N ASP A 118 -0.81 -0.13 1.13
CA ASP A 118 0.24 0.53 1.90
C ASP A 118 -0.38 1.25 3.11
N ASP A 119 0.45 1.63 4.06
CA ASP A 119 -0.03 2.36 5.23
C ASP A 119 -0.38 3.81 4.90
N LEU A 120 0.39 4.45 4.01
CA LEU A 120 0.30 5.89 3.77
C LEU A 120 0.52 6.25 2.30
N LEU A 121 -0.36 7.09 1.78
CA LEU A 121 -0.18 7.78 0.49
C LEU A 121 0.40 9.17 0.74
N ALA A 122 1.64 9.38 0.34
CA ALA A 122 2.33 10.67 0.41
C ALA A 122 2.40 11.33 -0.98
N THR A 123 3.53 11.24 -1.66
CA THR A 123 3.72 11.83 -3.01
C THR A 123 3.19 10.95 -4.15
N GLY A 124 2.92 9.67 -3.88
CA GLY A 124 2.36 8.74 -4.86
C GLY A 124 3.38 7.98 -5.72
N GLY A 125 4.66 8.33 -5.65
CA GLY A 125 5.69 7.70 -6.48
C GLY A 125 5.83 6.20 -6.23
N THR A 126 5.86 5.78 -4.98
CA THR A 126 5.92 4.35 -4.60
C THR A 126 4.68 3.60 -5.06
N ALA A 127 3.49 4.17 -4.87
CA ALA A 127 2.23 3.57 -5.30
C ALA A 127 2.19 3.40 -6.83
N ASN A 128 2.56 4.42 -7.57
CA ASN A 128 2.62 4.37 -9.05
C ASN A 128 3.63 3.32 -9.53
N ALA A 129 4.81 3.21 -8.90
CA ALA A 129 5.79 2.17 -9.20
C ALA A 129 5.23 0.77 -8.92
N ALA A 130 4.49 0.59 -7.83
CA ALA A 130 3.84 -0.68 -7.51
C ALA A 130 2.79 -1.08 -8.56
N ALA A 131 1.96 -0.15 -9.02
CA ALA A 131 1.01 -0.40 -10.10
C ALA A 131 1.72 -0.85 -11.38
N LYS A 132 2.78 -0.14 -11.79
CA LYS A 132 3.57 -0.50 -12.97
C LYS A 132 4.22 -1.88 -12.85
N LEU A 133 4.65 -2.30 -11.65
CA LEU A 133 5.18 -3.64 -11.42
C LEU A 133 4.12 -4.71 -11.61
N VAL A 134 2.93 -4.53 -11.03
CA VAL A 134 1.80 -5.46 -11.20
C VAL A 134 1.46 -5.63 -12.68
N GLU A 135 1.35 -4.54 -13.41
CA GLU A 135 1.02 -4.55 -14.86
C GLU A 135 2.14 -5.16 -15.70
N LYS A 136 3.40 -4.89 -15.34
CA LYS A 136 4.59 -5.39 -16.05
C LYS A 136 4.70 -6.92 -16.05
N ILE A 137 4.17 -7.58 -15.03
CA ILE A 137 4.13 -9.05 -14.95
C ILE A 137 2.78 -9.65 -15.34
N GLY A 138 1.87 -8.83 -15.89
CA GLY A 138 0.62 -9.27 -16.50
C GLY A 138 -0.61 -9.21 -15.59
N GLY A 139 -0.49 -8.62 -14.41
CA GLY A 139 -1.63 -8.37 -13.52
C GLY A 139 -2.47 -7.16 -13.93
N LYS A 140 -3.62 -7.02 -13.28
CA LYS A 140 -4.50 -5.85 -13.37
C LYS A 140 -4.64 -5.23 -12.00
N VAL A 141 -4.52 -3.91 -11.90
CA VAL A 141 -4.70 -3.21 -10.62
C VAL A 141 -6.19 -3.00 -10.39
N THR A 142 -6.74 -3.62 -9.35
CA THR A 142 -8.12 -3.37 -8.88
C THR A 142 -8.22 -2.00 -8.24
N GLY A 143 -7.21 -1.62 -7.47
CA GLY A 143 -7.13 -0.34 -6.78
C GLY A 143 -6.06 -0.33 -5.70
N PHE A 144 -6.08 0.73 -4.91
CA PHE A 144 -5.20 0.92 -3.77
C PHE A 144 -5.99 1.08 -2.48
N ALA A 145 -5.46 0.52 -1.40
CA ALA A 145 -5.95 0.67 -0.05
C ALA A 145 -4.87 1.31 0.83
N PHE A 146 -5.13 2.53 1.31
CA PHE A 146 -4.25 3.26 2.23
C PHE A 146 -4.97 3.52 3.55
N ILE A 147 -4.28 3.33 4.67
CA ILE A 147 -4.83 3.75 5.97
C ILE A 147 -4.86 5.27 6.04
N VAL A 148 -3.77 5.93 5.61
CA VAL A 148 -3.57 7.37 5.69
C VAL A 148 -3.30 7.99 4.32
N GLU A 149 -3.82 9.18 4.08
CA GLU A 149 -3.44 10.05 2.95
C GLU A 149 -3.03 11.43 3.46
N LEU A 150 -1.86 11.89 2.98
CA LEU A 150 -1.40 13.28 3.17
C LEU A 150 -1.81 14.10 1.96
N THR A 151 -2.98 14.73 2.05
CA THR A 151 -3.64 15.39 0.90
C THR A 151 -2.84 16.55 0.31
N ASP A 152 -2.08 17.27 1.14
CA ASP A 152 -1.23 18.38 0.72
C ASP A 152 -0.10 17.94 -0.23
N LEU A 153 0.34 16.70 -0.14
CA LEU A 153 1.36 16.13 -1.03
C LEU A 153 0.82 15.67 -2.39
N LYS A 154 -0.52 15.67 -2.54
CA LYS A 154 -1.21 15.42 -3.83
C LYS A 154 -0.85 14.09 -4.49
N GLY A 155 -0.48 13.06 -3.70
CA GLY A 155 -0.09 11.75 -4.22
C GLY A 155 -1.18 11.05 -5.02
N SER A 156 -2.45 11.35 -4.75
CA SER A 156 -3.59 10.86 -5.53
C SER A 156 -3.54 11.27 -7.00
N LYS A 157 -2.86 12.36 -7.36
CA LYS A 157 -2.66 12.75 -8.76
C LYS A 157 -1.76 11.80 -9.54
N GLU A 158 -0.76 11.21 -8.87
CA GLU A 158 0.17 10.24 -9.48
C GLU A 158 -0.51 8.90 -9.81
N ILE A 159 -1.57 8.57 -9.09
CA ILE A 159 -2.34 7.33 -9.26
C ILE A 159 -3.79 7.58 -9.70
N LYS A 160 -4.07 8.74 -10.32
CA LYS A 160 -5.42 9.17 -10.71
C LYS A 160 -6.14 8.24 -11.68
N SER A 161 -5.39 7.42 -12.44
CA SER A 161 -5.93 6.43 -13.36
C SER A 161 -6.40 5.14 -12.67
N TYR A 162 -6.13 5.01 -11.38
CA TYR A 162 -6.51 3.86 -10.58
C TYR A 162 -7.51 4.27 -9.50
N ARG A 163 -8.43 3.38 -9.17
CA ARG A 163 -9.23 3.50 -7.96
C ARG A 163 -8.34 3.48 -6.74
N HIS A 164 -8.53 4.40 -5.81
CA HIS A 164 -7.80 4.43 -4.55
C HIS A 164 -8.69 4.92 -3.42
N GLU A 165 -8.52 4.32 -2.27
CA GLU A 165 -9.29 4.63 -1.07
C GLU A 165 -8.34 4.86 0.10
N SER A 166 -8.64 5.88 0.90
CA SER A 166 -7.88 6.24 2.09
C SER A 166 -8.84 6.48 3.24
N LEU A 167 -8.62 5.82 4.39
CA LEU A 167 -9.56 5.88 5.51
C LEU A 167 -9.41 7.13 6.34
N VAL A 168 -8.19 7.66 6.47
CA VAL A 168 -7.88 8.87 7.24
C VAL A 168 -7.13 9.85 6.36
N LYS A 169 -7.60 11.10 6.32
CA LYS A 169 -6.97 12.17 5.54
C LYS A 169 -6.45 13.29 6.44
N TYR A 170 -5.28 13.79 6.13
CA TYR A 170 -4.64 14.95 6.76
C TYR A 170 -4.35 16.02 5.73
#